data_e3120c2e664d0ba725105e6a2f866de8
#
_entry.id   e3120c2e664d0ba725105e6a2f866de8
#
_cell.length_a   1.000
_cell.length_b   1.000
_cell.length_c   1.000
_cell.angle_alpha   90.00
_cell.angle_beta   90.00
_cell.angle_gamma   90.00
#
_symmetry.space_group_name_H-M   'P 1'
#
loop_
_entity.id
_entity.type
_entity.pdbx_description
1 polymer ?
#
loop_
_entity_poly.entity_id
_entity_poly.type
_entity_poly.pdbx_seq_one_letter_code
_entity_poly.pdbx_strand_id
1 'polypeptide(L)'
;MKKFSLDTLKQEIFSKKSFLCVGLDVDLNKIPPFLLKEEDPIFAFNKAIIDATHPYTIAYKPNIAFYEAYGEKGWQSLRKTIEYLNEQHPKLFTIADAKRGDIGNTATMYAKAFFEDLQFDSVTVAPYMGQDSVEPFLAFENKATILLALTSNKGAFDFQTLTTEGTPLYQQVLTRSQQWHNAQNLMYVVGATKAEYLADIRHIVPRAFLLVPGVGAQGGNLQEVCKYGLNDEVGLIINASRAVIYASQGDDFAQKAAEAAHNLQEEMATILQQKYPNL
;
A
#
# COMPACT_ATOMS: atom_id res chain seq x y z
N MET A 1 2.47 9.57 19.55
CA MET A 1 2.36 9.41 18.09
C MET A 1 3.35 8.35 17.62
N LYS A 2 2.86 7.37 16.87
CA LYS A 2 3.69 6.38 16.18
C LYS A 2 4.62 7.11 15.20
N LYS A 3 5.90 6.72 15.19
CA LYS A 3 6.88 7.26 14.24
C LYS A 3 7.17 6.17 13.21
N PHE A 4 6.87 6.45 11.95
CA PHE A 4 7.29 5.59 10.87
C PHE A 4 8.83 5.57 10.74
N SER A 5 9.37 4.40 10.45
CA SER A 5 10.77 4.20 10.12
C SER A 5 10.89 3.10 9.07
N LEU A 6 11.66 3.34 8.02
CA LEU A 6 12.01 2.33 7.03
C LEU A 6 12.69 1.12 7.66
N ASP A 7 13.50 1.33 8.70
CA ASP A 7 14.17 0.25 9.40
C ASP A 7 13.18 -0.66 10.15
N THR A 8 12.13 -0.07 10.76
CA THR A 8 11.06 -0.87 11.37
C THR A 8 10.34 -1.70 10.31
N LEU A 9 10.03 -1.11 9.15
CA LEU A 9 9.38 -1.84 8.05
C LEU A 9 10.25 -3.01 7.56
N LYS A 10 11.56 -2.79 7.38
CA LYS A 10 12.51 -3.86 7.01
C LYS A 10 12.59 -4.96 8.07
N GLN A 11 12.66 -4.59 9.36
CA GLN A 11 12.67 -5.56 10.45
C GLN A 11 11.41 -6.43 10.46
N GLU A 12 10.23 -5.85 10.25
CA GLU A 12 8.98 -6.62 10.16
C GLU A 12 8.97 -7.57 8.94
N ILE A 13 9.50 -7.12 7.78
CA ILE A 13 9.63 -7.95 6.59
C ILE A 13 10.45 -9.22 6.89
N PHE A 14 11.62 -9.06 7.46
CA PHE A 14 12.52 -10.20 7.75
C PHE A 14 12.01 -11.05 8.91
N SER A 15 11.48 -10.43 9.96
CA SER A 15 10.93 -11.14 11.12
C SER A 15 9.75 -12.05 10.74
N LYS A 16 8.86 -11.55 9.87
CA LYS A 16 7.67 -12.28 9.41
C LYS A 16 7.93 -13.09 8.14
N LYS A 17 9.08 -12.91 7.52
CA LYS A 17 9.40 -13.45 6.19
C LYS A 17 8.31 -13.13 5.18
N SER A 18 7.83 -11.90 5.21
CA SER A 18 6.69 -11.41 4.44
C SER A 18 6.89 -9.97 4.03
N PHE A 19 6.47 -9.63 2.84
CA PHE A 19 6.29 -8.25 2.37
C PHE A 19 4.87 -8.01 1.85
N LEU A 20 3.92 -8.75 2.47
CA LEU A 20 2.48 -8.66 2.20
C LEU A 20 1.88 -7.41 2.83
N CYS A 21 1.06 -6.72 2.04
CA CYS A 21 0.15 -5.67 2.48
C CYS A 21 -1.29 -6.15 2.25
N VAL A 22 -2.11 -6.18 3.30
CA VAL A 22 -3.52 -6.52 3.17
C VAL A 22 -4.34 -5.25 2.92
N GLY A 23 -5.06 -5.21 1.79
CA GLY A 23 -5.97 -4.12 1.48
C GLY A 23 -7.29 -4.27 2.24
N LEU A 24 -7.75 -3.20 2.88
CA LEU A 24 -9.02 -3.14 3.62
C LEU A 24 -10.08 -2.37 2.81
N ASP A 25 -10.40 -2.89 1.63
CA ASP A 25 -11.34 -2.28 0.67
C ASP A 25 -12.76 -2.82 0.94
N VAL A 26 -13.39 -2.40 2.04
CA VAL A 26 -14.63 -2.99 2.56
C VAL A 26 -15.85 -2.54 1.77
N ASP A 27 -16.57 -3.52 1.23
CA ASP A 27 -17.86 -3.35 0.56
C ASP A 27 -18.93 -4.08 1.39
N LEU A 28 -19.90 -3.35 1.94
CA LEU A 28 -20.96 -3.90 2.79
C LEU A 28 -21.80 -4.99 2.09
N ASN A 29 -21.81 -5.02 0.75
CA ASN A 29 -22.48 -6.07 -0.01
C ASN A 29 -21.68 -7.38 -0.09
N LYS A 30 -20.44 -7.40 0.40
CA LYS A 30 -19.52 -8.55 0.32
C LYS A 30 -19.04 -9.08 1.66
N ILE A 31 -19.31 -8.38 2.75
CA ILE A 31 -19.02 -8.89 4.09
C ILE A 31 -20.05 -9.92 4.53
N PRO A 32 -19.74 -10.79 5.50
CA PRO A 32 -20.69 -11.73 6.07
C PRO A 32 -21.96 -11.02 6.56
N PRO A 33 -23.16 -11.51 6.21
CA PRO A 33 -24.43 -10.83 6.53
C PRO A 33 -24.68 -10.62 8.04
N PHE A 34 -24.12 -11.48 8.89
CA PHE A 34 -24.29 -11.32 10.33
C PHE A 34 -23.60 -10.06 10.88
N LEU A 35 -22.49 -9.62 10.25
CA LEU A 35 -21.79 -8.40 10.63
C LEU A 35 -22.60 -7.13 10.34
N LEU A 36 -23.55 -7.17 9.43
CA LEU A 36 -24.42 -6.02 9.14
C LEU A 36 -25.32 -5.63 10.34
N LYS A 37 -25.40 -6.49 11.37
CA LYS A 37 -26.13 -6.23 12.61
C LYS A 37 -25.29 -5.51 13.67
N GLU A 38 -23.96 -5.42 13.45
CA GLU A 38 -23.06 -4.69 14.33
C GLU A 38 -23.33 -3.19 14.26
N GLU A 39 -23.01 -2.46 15.31
CA GLU A 39 -23.12 -1.00 15.35
C GLU A 39 -22.24 -0.35 14.26
N ASP A 40 -21.05 -0.91 14.05
CA ASP A 40 -20.08 -0.48 13.02
C ASP A 40 -19.59 -1.70 12.23
N PRO A 41 -20.35 -2.13 11.20
CA PRO A 41 -20.03 -3.33 10.42
C PRO A 41 -18.67 -3.28 9.72
N ILE A 42 -18.26 -2.08 9.27
CA ILE A 42 -16.99 -1.89 8.58
C ILE A 42 -15.84 -2.09 9.55
N PHE A 43 -15.89 -1.47 10.73
CA PHE A 43 -14.85 -1.66 11.74
C PHE A 43 -14.83 -3.08 12.27
N ALA A 44 -15.99 -3.69 12.55
CA ALA A 44 -16.08 -5.09 13.01
C ALA A 44 -15.42 -6.05 12.01
N PHE A 45 -15.69 -5.89 10.71
CA PHE A 45 -15.07 -6.66 9.67
C PHE A 45 -13.55 -6.42 9.62
N ASN A 46 -13.11 -5.15 9.56
CA ASN A 46 -11.69 -4.81 9.52
C ASN A 46 -10.93 -5.37 10.71
N LYS A 47 -11.49 -5.24 11.92
CA LYS A 47 -10.86 -5.75 13.14
C LYS A 47 -10.65 -7.26 13.05
N ALA A 48 -11.68 -8.03 12.65
CA ALA A 48 -11.58 -9.48 12.50
C ALA A 48 -10.53 -9.89 11.45
N ILE A 49 -10.46 -9.18 10.32
CA ILE A 49 -9.44 -9.40 9.29
C ILE A 49 -8.03 -9.09 9.83
N ILE A 50 -7.85 -7.97 10.54
CA ILE A 50 -6.56 -7.60 11.13
C ILE A 50 -6.12 -8.64 12.15
N ASP A 51 -6.99 -9.03 13.08
CA ASP A 51 -6.71 -10.03 14.11
C ASP A 51 -6.27 -11.37 13.51
N ALA A 52 -6.87 -11.76 12.39
CA ALA A 52 -6.57 -13.02 11.72
C ALA A 52 -5.31 -12.98 10.83
N THR A 53 -4.98 -11.82 10.25
CA THR A 53 -3.93 -11.72 9.22
C THR A 53 -2.65 -11.03 9.67
N HIS A 54 -2.65 -10.33 10.83
CA HIS A 54 -1.48 -9.57 11.29
C HIS A 54 -0.19 -10.41 11.47
N PRO A 55 -0.21 -11.72 11.75
CA PRO A 55 1.02 -12.49 11.83
C PRO A 55 1.74 -12.64 10.48
N TYR A 56 1.00 -12.56 9.38
CA TYR A 56 1.47 -12.83 8.02
C TYR A 56 1.72 -11.57 7.19
N THR A 57 1.34 -10.39 7.68
CA THR A 57 1.40 -9.13 6.93
C THR A 57 2.26 -8.08 7.61
N ILE A 58 2.86 -7.19 6.82
CA ILE A 58 3.69 -6.08 7.32
C ILE A 58 2.97 -4.73 7.20
N ALA A 59 1.89 -4.66 6.44
CA ALA A 59 1.17 -3.42 6.18
C ALA A 59 -0.33 -3.63 5.98
N TYR A 60 -1.12 -2.62 6.31
CA TYR A 60 -2.53 -2.53 5.95
C TYR A 60 -2.82 -1.27 5.13
N LYS A 61 -3.65 -1.43 4.12
CA LYS A 61 -3.95 -0.38 3.15
C LYS A 61 -5.46 -0.25 2.90
N PRO A 62 -6.20 0.51 3.73
CA PRO A 62 -7.55 0.90 3.36
C PRO A 62 -7.56 1.79 2.12
N ASN A 63 -8.40 1.46 1.16
CA ASN A 63 -8.70 2.34 0.04
C ASN A 63 -9.76 3.34 0.48
N ILE A 64 -9.39 4.61 0.53
CA ILE A 64 -10.20 5.67 1.13
C ILE A 64 -11.56 5.82 0.45
N ALA A 65 -11.65 5.58 -0.87
CA ALA A 65 -12.92 5.65 -1.60
C ALA A 65 -14.02 4.74 -1.03
N PHE A 66 -13.65 3.57 -0.47
CA PHE A 66 -14.61 2.64 0.16
C PHE A 66 -15.14 3.15 1.49
N TYR A 67 -14.47 4.09 2.12
CA TYR A 67 -14.91 4.73 3.35
C TYR A 67 -15.65 6.05 3.04
N GLU A 68 -15.13 6.85 2.12
CA GLU A 68 -15.78 8.09 1.64
C GLU A 68 -17.20 7.82 1.12
N ALA A 69 -17.41 6.71 0.42
CA ALA A 69 -18.71 6.30 -0.12
C ALA A 69 -19.78 6.10 0.97
N TYR A 70 -19.39 5.84 2.22
CA TYR A 70 -20.29 5.69 3.36
C TYR A 70 -20.42 6.94 4.22
N GLY A 71 -19.92 8.08 3.73
CA GLY A 71 -20.02 9.38 4.40
C GLY A 71 -19.39 9.39 5.79
N GLU A 72 -20.03 10.08 6.74
CA GLU A 72 -19.52 10.24 8.10
C GLU A 72 -19.24 8.89 8.80
N LYS A 73 -20.12 7.92 8.65
CA LYS A 73 -19.95 6.58 9.23
C LYS A 73 -18.70 5.89 8.70
N GLY A 74 -18.45 6.00 7.39
CA GLY A 74 -17.23 5.43 6.79
C GLY A 74 -15.96 6.07 7.33
N TRP A 75 -15.93 7.40 7.49
CA TRP A 75 -14.81 8.10 8.12
C TRP A 75 -14.59 7.70 9.59
N GLN A 76 -15.67 7.52 10.36
CA GLN A 76 -15.60 7.01 11.75
C GLN A 76 -15.03 5.59 11.80
N SER A 77 -15.49 4.69 10.92
CA SER A 77 -14.97 3.31 10.81
C SER A 77 -13.49 3.29 10.42
N LEU A 78 -13.07 4.16 9.47
CA LEU A 78 -11.67 4.31 9.10
C LEU A 78 -10.83 4.75 10.29
N ARG A 79 -11.27 5.77 11.03
CA ARG A 79 -10.58 6.26 12.21
C ARG A 79 -10.38 5.15 13.24
N LYS A 80 -11.44 4.46 13.63
CA LYS A 80 -11.38 3.32 14.56
C LYS A 80 -10.42 2.23 14.08
N THR A 81 -10.40 1.95 12.77
CA THR A 81 -9.51 0.95 12.18
C THR A 81 -8.04 1.35 12.33
N ILE A 82 -7.70 2.61 12.08
CA ILE A 82 -6.31 3.08 12.17
C ILE A 82 -5.87 3.26 13.62
N GLU A 83 -6.75 3.72 14.50
CA GLU A 83 -6.51 3.75 15.96
C GLU A 83 -6.22 2.33 16.47
N TYR A 84 -7.04 1.35 16.12
CA TYR A 84 -6.84 -0.06 16.46
C TYR A 84 -5.47 -0.58 15.98
N LEU A 85 -5.10 -0.33 14.73
CA LEU A 85 -3.79 -0.71 14.19
C LEU A 85 -2.64 -0.05 14.94
N ASN A 86 -2.73 1.24 15.22
CA ASN A 86 -1.67 1.99 15.89
C ASN A 86 -1.51 1.60 17.37
N GLU A 87 -2.58 1.19 18.04
CA GLU A 87 -2.56 0.77 19.44
C GLU A 87 -2.15 -0.68 19.62
N GLN A 88 -2.75 -1.60 18.85
CA GLN A 88 -2.55 -3.04 19.02
C GLN A 88 -1.38 -3.60 18.19
N HIS A 89 -1.07 -2.96 17.05
CA HIS A 89 -0.06 -3.43 16.11
C HIS A 89 0.88 -2.28 15.65
N PRO A 90 1.54 -1.55 16.56
CA PRO A 90 2.27 -0.31 16.26
C PRO A 90 3.43 -0.48 15.27
N LYS A 91 3.90 -1.68 15.03
CA LYS A 91 4.97 -1.96 14.07
C LYS A 91 4.48 -2.14 12.63
N LEU A 92 3.18 -2.39 12.45
CA LEU A 92 2.62 -2.57 11.11
C LEU A 92 2.48 -1.22 10.40
N PHE A 93 2.86 -1.22 9.14
CA PHE A 93 2.83 -0.03 8.29
C PHE A 93 1.40 0.26 7.81
N THR A 94 0.96 1.50 7.90
CA THR A 94 -0.38 1.92 7.48
C THR A 94 -0.33 2.81 6.25
N ILE A 95 -1.12 2.48 5.23
CA ILE A 95 -1.14 3.17 3.93
C ILE A 95 -2.55 3.71 3.66
N ALA A 96 -2.71 5.03 3.64
CA ALA A 96 -3.92 5.64 3.12
C ALA A 96 -3.90 5.61 1.58
N ASP A 97 -4.64 4.69 0.97
CA ASP A 97 -4.75 4.65 -0.49
C ASP A 97 -5.77 5.67 -0.98
N ALA A 98 -5.37 6.95 -0.96
CA ALA A 98 -6.22 8.13 -1.15
C ALA A 98 -6.03 8.80 -2.52
N LYS A 99 -4.85 8.62 -3.13
CA LYS A 99 -4.49 9.20 -4.44
C LYS A 99 -4.79 10.71 -4.51
N ARG A 100 -4.39 11.44 -3.44
CA ARG A 100 -4.60 12.89 -3.37
C ARG A 100 -3.65 13.62 -4.32
N GLY A 101 -4.05 14.82 -4.73
CA GLY A 101 -3.26 15.71 -5.56
C GLY A 101 -3.92 17.09 -5.55
N ASP A 102 -3.21 18.08 -5.01
CA ASP A 102 -3.61 19.48 -5.00
C ASP A 102 -2.38 20.33 -4.67
N ILE A 103 -2.47 21.64 -4.79
CA ILE A 103 -1.33 22.55 -4.62
C ILE A 103 -1.40 23.35 -3.31
N GLY A 104 -0.24 23.80 -2.85
CA GLY A 104 -0.09 24.77 -1.77
C GLY A 104 -0.80 24.35 -0.47
N ASN A 105 -1.58 25.26 0.09
CA ASN A 105 -2.29 25.04 1.35
C ASN A 105 -3.29 23.87 1.29
N THR A 106 -3.94 23.64 0.15
CA THR A 106 -4.88 22.52 -0.02
C THR A 106 -4.17 21.17 0.10
N ALA A 107 -3.02 21.01 -0.55
CA ALA A 107 -2.20 19.81 -0.40
C ALA A 107 -1.75 19.61 1.06
N THR A 108 -1.36 20.70 1.75
CA THR A 108 -1.02 20.65 3.18
C THR A 108 -2.21 20.19 4.05
N MET A 109 -3.43 20.65 3.75
CA MET A 109 -4.63 20.21 4.50
C MET A 109 -4.93 18.72 4.28
N TYR A 110 -4.76 18.19 3.06
CA TYR A 110 -4.83 16.76 2.82
C TYR A 110 -3.75 15.97 3.60
N ALA A 111 -2.51 16.46 3.60
CA ALA A 111 -1.44 15.81 4.36
C ALA A 111 -1.75 15.79 5.86
N LYS A 112 -2.23 16.90 6.45
CA LYS A 112 -2.65 16.96 7.85
C LYS A 112 -3.78 15.97 8.17
N ALA A 113 -4.79 15.86 7.30
CA ALA A 113 -5.90 14.93 7.51
C ALA A 113 -5.41 13.48 7.66
N PHE A 114 -4.47 13.03 6.83
CA PHE A 114 -3.96 11.67 6.90
C PHE A 114 -2.85 11.48 7.94
N PHE A 115 -1.93 12.42 8.09
CA PHE A 115 -0.75 12.24 8.92
C PHE A 115 -0.92 12.70 10.36
N GLU A 116 -1.67 13.78 10.61
CA GLU A 116 -1.89 14.31 11.97
C GLU A 116 -3.19 13.80 12.57
N ASP A 117 -4.31 13.91 11.85
CA ASP A 117 -5.63 13.58 12.37
C ASP A 117 -5.89 12.06 12.38
N LEU A 118 -5.75 11.37 11.24
CA LEU A 118 -5.93 9.91 11.12
C LEU A 118 -4.67 9.12 11.51
N GLN A 119 -3.52 9.74 11.59
CA GLN A 119 -2.25 9.15 12.02
C GLN A 119 -1.75 7.96 11.17
N PHE A 120 -1.99 7.98 9.87
CA PHE A 120 -1.36 7.05 8.93
C PHE A 120 0.15 7.22 8.87
N ASP A 121 0.87 6.16 8.51
CA ASP A 121 2.32 6.22 8.22
C ASP A 121 2.59 6.74 6.82
N SER A 122 1.68 6.50 5.88
CA SER A 122 1.84 6.92 4.48
C SER A 122 0.53 7.23 3.78
N VAL A 123 0.64 7.95 2.66
CA VAL A 123 -0.49 8.28 1.78
C VAL A 123 -0.08 8.17 0.31
N THR A 124 -0.97 7.68 -0.54
CA THR A 124 -0.76 7.68 -1.99
C THR A 124 -1.11 9.04 -2.58
N VAL A 125 -0.25 9.56 -3.48
CA VAL A 125 -0.35 10.88 -4.10
C VAL A 125 -0.16 10.77 -5.61
N ALA A 126 -0.93 11.55 -6.37
CA ALA A 126 -0.83 11.63 -7.82
C ALA A 126 0.17 12.73 -8.24
N PRO A 127 1.10 12.45 -9.18
CA PRO A 127 2.16 13.40 -9.56
C PRO A 127 1.76 14.39 -10.64
N TYR A 128 0.58 14.28 -11.24
CA TYR A 128 0.22 14.97 -12.48
C TYR A 128 0.32 16.51 -12.39
N MET A 129 0.07 17.09 -11.20
CA MET A 129 0.14 18.53 -10.98
C MET A 129 1.57 19.05 -10.67
N GLY A 130 2.58 18.15 -10.62
CA GLY A 130 3.98 18.52 -10.44
C GLY A 130 4.48 18.47 -9.00
N GLN A 131 5.69 19.00 -8.80
CA GLN A 131 6.46 18.94 -7.55
C GLN A 131 5.73 19.60 -6.38
N ASP A 132 5.18 20.78 -6.59
CA ASP A 132 4.49 21.58 -5.57
C ASP A 132 3.19 20.95 -5.05
N SER A 133 2.66 19.93 -5.76
CA SER A 133 1.52 19.12 -5.31
C SER A 133 1.93 17.95 -4.40
N VAL A 134 3.21 17.58 -4.39
CA VAL A 134 3.74 16.44 -3.64
C VAL A 134 4.59 16.87 -2.42
N GLU A 135 5.37 17.94 -2.56
CA GLU A 135 6.23 18.45 -1.48
C GLU A 135 5.52 18.72 -0.15
N PRO A 136 4.26 19.21 -0.10
CA PRO A 136 3.55 19.38 1.17
C PRO A 136 3.39 18.08 1.97
N PHE A 137 3.32 16.92 1.28
CA PHE A 137 3.30 15.60 1.94
C PHE A 137 4.69 15.18 2.40
N LEU A 138 5.73 15.50 1.65
CA LEU A 138 7.13 15.20 1.99
C LEU A 138 7.66 16.04 3.15
N ALA A 139 7.00 17.14 3.50
CA ALA A 139 7.37 17.99 4.62
C ALA A 139 7.10 17.35 5.99
N PHE A 140 6.34 16.26 6.05
CA PHE A 140 6.03 15.56 7.30
C PHE A 140 7.14 14.57 7.65
N GLU A 141 7.89 14.86 8.70
CA GLU A 141 8.91 13.96 9.22
C GLU A 141 8.31 12.64 9.71
N ASN A 142 9.05 11.54 9.53
CA ASN A 142 8.65 10.19 9.92
C ASN A 142 7.32 9.72 9.26
N LYS A 143 7.06 10.19 8.06
CA LYS A 143 5.96 9.77 7.19
C LYS A 143 6.51 9.44 5.80
N ALA A 144 5.81 8.57 5.07
CA ALA A 144 6.15 8.25 3.70
C ALA A 144 5.09 8.78 2.73
N THR A 145 5.52 9.22 1.56
CA THR A 145 4.63 9.59 0.45
C THR A 145 4.77 8.57 -0.66
N ILE A 146 3.68 7.94 -1.06
CA ILE A 146 3.70 6.90 -2.10
C ILE A 146 3.18 7.51 -3.40
N LEU A 147 4.10 7.79 -4.31
CA LEU A 147 3.81 8.48 -5.57
C LEU A 147 3.36 7.49 -6.64
N LEU A 148 2.27 7.81 -7.36
CA LEU A 148 1.86 7.01 -8.51
C LEU A 148 2.89 7.13 -9.64
N ALA A 149 3.41 6.00 -10.13
CA ALA A 149 4.33 5.97 -11.27
C ALA A 149 3.71 5.26 -12.47
N LEU A 150 3.65 3.92 -12.46
CA LEU A 150 3.05 3.12 -13.53
C LEU A 150 1.94 2.23 -12.94
N THR A 151 0.70 2.51 -13.29
CA THR A 151 -0.47 1.82 -12.73
C THR A 151 -0.89 0.60 -13.56
N SER A 152 -1.65 -0.34 -12.96
CA SER A 152 -2.00 -1.62 -13.58
C SER A 152 -3.17 -1.54 -14.57
N ASN A 153 -3.96 -0.47 -14.55
CA ASN A 153 -5.15 -0.30 -15.39
C ASN A 153 -4.80 -0.06 -16.86
N LYS A 154 -5.71 -0.39 -17.77
CA LYS A 154 -5.52 -0.18 -19.22
C LYS A 154 -5.28 1.29 -19.58
N GLY A 155 -5.96 2.23 -18.95
CA GLY A 155 -5.80 3.67 -19.16
C GLY A 155 -4.41 4.22 -18.79
N ALA A 156 -3.52 3.42 -18.19
CA ALA A 156 -2.13 3.82 -17.99
C ALA A 156 -1.43 4.17 -19.33
N PHE A 157 -1.81 3.51 -20.40
CA PHE A 157 -1.25 3.77 -21.74
C PHE A 157 -1.71 5.10 -22.34
N ASP A 158 -2.78 5.73 -21.84
CA ASP A 158 -3.25 7.02 -22.37
C ASP A 158 -2.24 8.15 -22.08
N PHE A 159 -1.50 8.06 -20.95
CA PHE A 159 -0.58 9.11 -20.52
C PHE A 159 0.76 8.57 -20.02
N GLN A 160 0.77 7.55 -19.17
CA GLN A 160 1.96 7.18 -18.41
C GLN A 160 3.11 6.65 -19.30
N THR A 161 2.78 6.05 -20.44
CA THR A 161 3.76 5.52 -21.42
C THR A 161 4.02 6.47 -22.59
N LEU A 162 3.32 7.61 -22.67
CA LEU A 162 3.64 8.62 -23.68
C LEU A 162 5.08 9.12 -23.49
N THR A 163 5.79 9.25 -24.59
CA THR A 163 7.19 9.67 -24.59
C THR A 163 7.32 11.16 -24.88
N THR A 164 8.14 11.84 -24.09
CA THR A 164 8.61 13.20 -24.38
C THR A 164 10.14 13.13 -24.37
N GLU A 165 10.76 13.63 -25.42
CA GLU A 165 12.23 13.58 -25.60
C GLU A 165 12.79 12.15 -25.50
N GLY A 166 12.03 11.16 -26.02
CA GLY A 166 12.39 9.76 -26.02
C GLY A 166 12.22 9.01 -24.71
N THR A 167 11.74 9.68 -23.64
CA THR A 167 11.57 9.08 -22.30
C THR A 167 10.08 8.99 -21.94
N PRO A 168 9.56 7.82 -21.52
CA PRO A 168 8.19 7.67 -21.06
C PRO A 168 7.86 8.55 -19.84
N LEU A 169 6.62 9.05 -19.76
CA LEU A 169 6.21 9.95 -18.68
C LEU A 169 6.43 9.35 -17.29
N TYR A 170 6.11 8.06 -17.08
CA TYR A 170 6.31 7.42 -15.78
C TYR A 170 7.80 7.41 -15.35
N GLN A 171 8.73 7.26 -16.30
CA GLN A 171 10.17 7.33 -16.01
C GLN A 171 10.63 8.75 -15.68
N GLN A 172 10.04 9.75 -16.35
CA GLN A 172 10.29 11.15 -16.01
C GLN A 172 9.79 11.50 -14.60
N VAL A 173 8.61 10.98 -14.21
CA VAL A 173 8.09 11.13 -12.84
C VAL A 173 9.07 10.53 -11.83
N LEU A 174 9.52 9.29 -12.06
CA LEU A 174 10.48 8.61 -11.19
C LEU A 174 11.80 9.38 -11.08
N THR A 175 12.36 9.81 -12.21
CA THR A 175 13.67 10.49 -12.25
C THR A 175 13.61 11.87 -11.59
N ARG A 176 12.58 12.67 -11.92
CA ARG A 176 12.46 14.03 -11.41
C ARG A 176 12.13 14.06 -9.92
N SER A 177 11.26 13.15 -9.45
CA SER A 177 10.85 13.12 -8.05
C SER A 177 11.98 12.79 -7.08
N GLN A 178 13.03 12.10 -7.52
CA GLN A 178 14.20 11.85 -6.67
C GLN A 178 15.03 13.10 -6.38
N GLN A 179 14.82 14.19 -7.13
CA GLN A 179 15.51 15.47 -6.93
C GLN A 179 14.73 16.41 -6.01
N TRP A 180 13.52 16.05 -5.59
CA TRP A 180 12.69 16.87 -4.72
C TRP A 180 13.19 16.86 -3.28
N HIS A 181 12.85 17.90 -2.53
CA HIS A 181 13.19 17.95 -1.12
C HIS A 181 12.57 16.78 -0.34
N ASN A 182 13.33 16.13 0.52
CA ASN A 182 12.91 14.92 1.28
C ASN A 182 12.53 13.72 0.41
N ALA A 183 13.06 13.60 -0.81
CA ALA A 183 12.78 12.48 -1.71
C ALA A 183 13.14 11.09 -1.12
N GLN A 184 13.98 11.02 -0.07
CA GLN A 184 14.25 9.78 0.67
C GLN A 184 13.00 9.18 1.33
N ASN A 185 11.93 9.96 1.51
CA ASN A 185 10.64 9.52 2.05
C ASN A 185 9.66 9.08 0.96
N LEU A 186 10.09 9.11 -0.32
CA LEU A 186 9.27 8.63 -1.44
C LEU A 186 9.29 7.12 -1.56
N MET A 187 8.11 6.57 -1.77
CA MET A 187 7.84 5.25 -2.31
C MET A 187 7.03 5.40 -3.59
N TYR A 188 6.87 4.32 -4.38
CA TYR A 188 6.16 4.42 -5.65
C TYR A 188 5.15 3.31 -5.85
N VAL A 189 4.00 3.63 -6.48
CA VAL A 189 3.04 2.61 -6.93
C VAL A 189 3.44 2.11 -8.31
N VAL A 190 3.61 0.79 -8.44
CA VAL A 190 3.88 0.11 -9.70
C VAL A 190 2.97 -1.12 -9.82
N GLY A 191 2.16 -1.20 -10.87
CA GLY A 191 1.22 -2.30 -11.07
C GLY A 191 1.91 -3.64 -11.37
N ALA A 192 1.45 -4.73 -10.73
CA ALA A 192 1.99 -6.08 -10.90
C ALA A 192 1.88 -6.63 -12.33
N THR A 193 0.91 -6.14 -13.11
CA THR A 193 0.72 -6.53 -14.53
C THR A 193 1.76 -5.91 -15.47
N LYS A 194 2.72 -5.18 -14.91
CA LYS A 194 3.81 -4.49 -15.60
C LYS A 194 5.17 -4.98 -15.10
N ALA A 195 5.27 -6.28 -14.79
CA ALA A 195 6.49 -6.85 -14.22
C ALA A 195 7.74 -6.61 -15.10
N GLU A 196 7.59 -6.62 -16.41
CA GLU A 196 8.66 -6.33 -17.35
C GLU A 196 9.23 -4.91 -17.23
N TYR A 197 8.41 -3.95 -16.76
CA TYR A 197 8.85 -2.57 -16.53
C TYR A 197 9.58 -2.39 -15.20
N LEU A 198 9.46 -3.37 -14.28
CA LEU A 198 10.09 -3.27 -12.96
C LEU A 198 11.61 -3.21 -13.01
N ALA A 199 12.24 -3.85 -14.01
CA ALA A 199 13.68 -3.77 -14.19
C ALA A 199 14.14 -2.33 -14.48
N ASP A 200 13.47 -1.64 -15.40
CA ASP A 200 13.75 -0.25 -15.75
C ASP A 200 13.44 0.68 -14.58
N ILE A 201 12.30 0.46 -13.91
CA ILE A 201 11.91 1.23 -12.73
C ILE A 201 12.94 1.07 -11.62
N ARG A 202 13.40 -0.16 -11.36
CA ARG A 202 14.40 -0.45 -10.33
C ARG A 202 15.75 0.18 -10.66
N HIS A 203 16.10 0.25 -11.94
CA HIS A 203 17.31 0.96 -12.38
C HIS A 203 17.24 2.47 -12.03
N ILE A 204 16.07 3.08 -12.21
CA ILE A 204 15.87 4.50 -11.90
C ILE A 204 15.78 4.75 -10.38
N VAL A 205 15.06 3.89 -9.63
CA VAL A 205 14.84 4.03 -8.18
C VAL A 205 15.34 2.80 -7.42
N PRO A 206 16.67 2.57 -7.35
CA PRO A 206 17.24 1.31 -6.87
C PRO A 206 16.94 1.00 -5.39
N ARG A 207 16.72 2.01 -4.56
CA ARG A 207 16.50 1.85 -3.12
C ARG A 207 15.07 2.07 -2.66
N ALA A 208 14.21 2.66 -3.49
CA ALA A 208 12.83 2.98 -3.09
C ALA A 208 11.98 1.73 -2.87
N PHE A 209 11.09 1.79 -1.90
CA PHE A 209 10.02 0.79 -1.78
C PHE A 209 8.99 0.99 -2.88
N LEU A 210 8.55 -0.12 -3.48
CA LEU A 210 7.50 -0.17 -4.49
C LEU A 210 6.26 -0.83 -3.89
N LEU A 211 5.15 -0.11 -3.86
CA LEU A 211 3.83 -0.66 -3.57
C LEU A 211 3.28 -1.26 -4.86
N VAL A 212 3.10 -2.57 -4.87
CA VAL A 212 2.73 -3.33 -6.07
C VAL A 212 1.34 -3.94 -5.88
N PRO A 213 0.28 -3.28 -6.36
CA PRO A 213 -1.06 -3.84 -6.37
C PRO A 213 -1.27 -4.77 -7.57
N GLY A 214 -2.19 -5.73 -7.44
CA GLY A 214 -2.67 -6.56 -8.54
C GLY A 214 -2.03 -7.94 -8.66
N VAL A 215 -1.22 -8.36 -7.70
CA VAL A 215 -0.72 -9.74 -7.63
C VAL A 215 -1.89 -10.70 -7.36
N GLY A 216 -1.96 -11.79 -8.10
CA GLY A 216 -3.02 -12.79 -8.04
C GLY A 216 -4.33 -12.30 -8.68
N ALA A 217 -5.13 -11.55 -7.95
CA ALA A 217 -6.50 -11.17 -8.36
C ALA A 217 -6.63 -10.37 -9.67
N GLN A 218 -5.56 -9.72 -10.14
CA GLN A 218 -5.51 -8.98 -11.40
C GLN A 218 -4.57 -9.64 -12.44
N GLY A 219 -4.12 -10.88 -12.18
CA GLY A 219 -3.26 -11.63 -13.09
C GLY A 219 -1.76 -11.34 -12.95
N GLY A 220 -1.34 -10.53 -11.98
CA GLY A 220 0.08 -10.33 -11.68
C GLY A 220 0.69 -11.58 -11.03
N ASN A 221 1.89 -11.97 -11.48
CA ASN A 221 2.64 -13.12 -10.97
C ASN A 221 3.66 -12.64 -9.92
N LEU A 222 3.59 -13.19 -8.70
CA LEU A 222 4.48 -12.79 -7.59
C LEU A 222 5.95 -13.08 -7.93
N GLN A 223 6.25 -14.23 -8.53
CA GLN A 223 7.61 -14.63 -8.89
C GLN A 223 8.24 -13.65 -9.90
N GLU A 224 7.47 -13.24 -10.93
CA GLU A 224 7.94 -12.28 -11.92
C GLU A 224 8.14 -10.89 -11.30
N VAL A 225 7.21 -10.44 -10.48
CA VAL A 225 7.36 -9.17 -9.75
C VAL A 225 8.61 -9.19 -8.87
N CYS A 226 8.87 -10.27 -8.16
CA CYS A 226 10.05 -10.42 -7.31
C CYS A 226 11.35 -10.52 -8.11
N LYS A 227 11.33 -11.23 -9.25
CA LYS A 227 12.50 -11.38 -10.13
C LYS A 227 13.08 -10.02 -10.55
N TYR A 228 12.21 -9.07 -10.88
CA TYR A 228 12.61 -7.75 -11.40
C TYR A 228 12.56 -6.64 -10.34
N GLY A 229 11.72 -6.78 -9.32
CA GLY A 229 11.44 -5.72 -8.36
C GLY A 229 12.22 -5.78 -7.06
N LEU A 230 12.74 -6.94 -6.63
CA LEU A 230 13.53 -7.07 -5.40
C LEU A 230 14.88 -6.36 -5.53
N ASN A 231 15.22 -5.57 -4.50
CA ASN A 231 16.55 -4.97 -4.31
C ASN A 231 17.28 -5.57 -3.11
N ASP A 232 18.39 -5.01 -2.68
CA ASP A 232 19.20 -5.56 -1.56
C ASP A 232 18.50 -5.50 -0.19
N GLU A 233 17.42 -4.72 -0.08
CA GLU A 233 16.65 -4.51 1.15
C GLU A 233 15.18 -4.95 0.99
N VAL A 234 14.90 -5.88 0.08
CA VAL A 234 13.59 -6.30 -0.40
C VAL A 234 12.93 -5.24 -1.28
N GLY A 235 12.65 -4.03 -0.78
CA GLY A 235 12.15 -2.88 -1.56
C GLY A 235 10.75 -3.07 -2.17
N LEU A 236 10.00 -4.09 -1.78
CA LEU A 236 8.65 -4.39 -2.26
C LEU A 236 7.64 -4.43 -1.12
N ILE A 237 6.43 -3.96 -1.41
CA ILE A 237 5.21 -4.12 -0.61
C ILE A 237 4.13 -4.64 -1.57
N ILE A 238 3.79 -5.92 -1.47
CA ILE A 238 2.81 -6.56 -2.35
C ILE A 238 1.42 -6.41 -1.76
N ASN A 239 0.53 -5.71 -2.45
CA ASN A 239 -0.83 -5.52 -1.97
C ASN A 239 -1.79 -6.59 -2.50
N ALA A 240 -2.40 -7.34 -1.59
CA ALA A 240 -3.52 -8.24 -1.84
C ALA A 240 -4.75 -7.75 -1.05
N SER A 241 -5.88 -7.53 -1.72
CA SER A 241 -7.13 -7.13 -1.09
C SER A 241 -8.17 -8.25 -1.19
N ARG A 242 -8.94 -8.29 -2.27
CA ARG A 242 -10.09 -9.19 -2.45
C ARG A 242 -9.77 -10.67 -2.26
N ALA A 243 -8.60 -11.12 -2.68
CA ALA A 243 -8.16 -12.51 -2.53
C ALA A 243 -7.97 -12.92 -1.05
N VAL A 244 -7.75 -11.96 -0.17
CA VAL A 244 -7.60 -12.17 1.27
C VAL A 244 -8.91 -11.88 1.99
N ILE A 245 -9.40 -10.64 1.94
CA ILE A 245 -10.52 -10.22 2.79
C ILE A 245 -11.88 -10.81 2.39
N TYR A 246 -12.02 -11.32 1.18
CA TYR A 246 -13.23 -11.98 0.68
C TYR A 246 -12.99 -13.45 0.31
N ALA A 247 -12.04 -14.11 0.97
CA ALA A 247 -11.77 -15.54 0.79
C ALA A 247 -12.97 -16.44 1.20
N SER A 248 -13.82 -15.95 2.11
CA SER A 248 -15.13 -16.52 2.46
C SER A 248 -16.12 -15.41 2.81
N GLN A 249 -17.40 -15.70 2.70
CA GLN A 249 -18.53 -14.86 3.18
C GLN A 249 -19.31 -15.54 4.31
N GLY A 250 -18.83 -16.68 4.79
CA GLY A 250 -19.40 -17.43 5.92
C GLY A 250 -18.86 -16.99 7.28
N ASP A 251 -19.23 -17.71 8.32
CA ASP A 251 -18.77 -17.47 9.69
C ASP A 251 -17.25 -17.70 9.84
N ASP A 252 -16.65 -18.43 8.88
CA ASP A 252 -15.21 -18.72 8.80
C ASP A 252 -14.39 -17.65 8.06
N PHE A 253 -14.98 -16.50 7.70
CA PHE A 253 -14.36 -15.49 6.84
C PHE A 253 -12.97 -15.05 7.33
N ALA A 254 -12.81 -14.82 8.63
CA ALA A 254 -11.55 -14.40 9.22
C ALA A 254 -10.49 -15.51 9.16
N GLN A 255 -10.90 -16.77 9.42
CA GLN A 255 -10.02 -17.93 9.28
C GLN A 255 -9.56 -18.11 7.84
N LYS A 256 -10.48 -17.98 6.86
CA LYS A 256 -10.14 -18.08 5.44
C LYS A 256 -9.26 -16.94 4.96
N ALA A 257 -9.42 -15.73 5.51
CA ALA A 257 -8.50 -14.63 5.27
C ALA A 257 -7.10 -14.92 5.82
N ALA A 258 -7.00 -15.51 7.01
CA ALA A 258 -5.71 -15.95 7.57
C ALA A 258 -5.02 -17.00 6.70
N GLU A 259 -5.76 -18.03 6.24
CA GLU A 259 -5.25 -19.05 5.34
C GLU A 259 -4.73 -18.43 4.02
N ALA A 260 -5.48 -17.51 3.43
CA ALA A 260 -5.07 -16.83 2.21
C ALA A 260 -3.83 -15.94 2.40
N ALA A 261 -3.74 -15.21 3.52
CA ALA A 261 -2.57 -14.40 3.86
C ALA A 261 -1.34 -15.27 4.15
N HIS A 262 -1.52 -16.40 4.86
CA HIS A 262 -0.46 -17.35 5.16
C HIS A 262 0.13 -17.98 3.89
N ASN A 263 -0.71 -18.41 2.95
CA ASN A 263 -0.25 -18.98 1.68
C ASN A 263 0.63 -17.98 0.89
N LEU A 264 0.24 -16.70 0.85
CA LEU A 264 1.06 -15.65 0.24
C LEU A 264 2.37 -15.42 1.01
N GLN A 265 2.32 -15.46 2.33
CA GLN A 265 3.52 -15.32 3.17
C GLN A 265 4.49 -16.49 2.96
N GLU A 266 4.03 -17.75 2.85
CA GLU A 266 4.88 -18.92 2.59
C GLU A 266 5.59 -18.79 1.23
N GLU A 267 4.89 -18.34 0.19
CA GLU A 267 5.50 -18.06 -1.12
C GLU A 267 6.57 -16.96 -1.00
N MET A 268 6.27 -15.87 -0.28
CA MET A 268 7.22 -14.78 -0.03
C MET A 268 8.43 -15.26 0.79
N ALA A 269 8.22 -16.10 1.82
CA ALA A 269 9.28 -16.66 2.64
C ALA A 269 10.27 -17.50 1.82
N THR A 270 9.74 -18.30 0.89
CA THR A 270 10.55 -19.08 -0.05
C THR A 270 11.40 -18.19 -0.94
N ILE A 271 10.82 -17.11 -1.50
CA ILE A 271 11.54 -16.15 -2.33
C ILE A 271 12.62 -15.44 -1.53
N LEU A 272 12.30 -14.99 -0.30
CA LEU A 272 13.27 -14.31 0.57
C LEU A 272 14.44 -15.23 0.93
N GLN A 273 14.18 -16.49 1.25
CA GLN A 273 15.23 -17.48 1.57
C GLN A 273 16.17 -17.72 0.38
N GLN A 274 15.63 -17.74 -0.85
CA GLN A 274 16.43 -17.92 -2.07
C GLN A 274 17.29 -16.67 -2.37
N LYS A 275 16.72 -15.49 -2.19
CA LYS A 275 17.39 -14.22 -2.54
C LYS A 275 18.38 -13.77 -1.46
N TYR A 276 18.08 -14.04 -0.19
CA TYR A 276 18.84 -13.58 0.99
C TYR A 276 19.17 -14.76 1.92
N PRO A 277 20.01 -15.72 1.51
CA PRO A 277 20.24 -16.97 2.25
C PRO A 277 20.90 -16.78 3.62
N ASN A 278 21.44 -15.59 3.89
CA ASN A 278 22.14 -15.26 5.14
C ASN A 278 21.29 -14.41 6.11
N LEU A 279 20.00 -14.23 5.86
CA LEU A 279 19.07 -13.47 6.69
C LEU A 279 18.14 -14.35 7.51
#